data_8aa9a64914b0eb9759f25f0b1f735730
#
_entry.id   8aa9a64914b0eb9759f25f0b1f735730
#
_cell.length_a   1.000
_cell.length_b   1.000
_cell.length_c   1.000
_cell.angle_alpha   90.00
_cell.angle_beta   90.00
_cell.angle_gamma   90.00
#
_symmetry.space_group_name_H-M   'P 1'
#
loop_
_entity.id
_entity.type
_entity.pdbx_description
1 polymer ?
#
loop_
_entity_poly.entity_id
_entity_poly.type
_entity_poly.pdbx_seq_one_letter_code
_entity_poly.pdbx_strand_id
1 'polypeptide(L)'
;MVNQAKTKPAVQEALEKAKELNEAMKALRSEISKKDQVKGESKYINADNNKQSTYDSALNRGSQIITTTQPPELDKDAINRATQAITNAENELNGQAKLTEAISNGKQEVNNLHGLTQAQKDKEHELINQAPTKSQVAEIINNAKQLDNAMNQLQQAINNANPTKQSGNYINEDPAQKEAYNQAIQKAKDLINKQPPTMDKHEIDQALDNIN
;
A
#
# COMPACT_ATOMS: atom_id res chain seq x y z
N MET A 1 46.94 21.31 0.52
CA MET A 1 46.70 22.56 1.29
C MET A 1 47.75 22.79 2.38
N VAL A 2 47.93 21.92 3.36
CA VAL A 2 48.87 22.14 4.50
C VAL A 2 50.31 22.21 4.03
N ASN A 3 50.74 21.40 3.05
CA ASN A 3 52.11 21.38 2.54
C ASN A 3 52.52 22.65 1.74
N GLN A 4 51.56 23.51 1.38
CA GLN A 4 51.82 24.77 0.67
C GLN A 4 51.84 25.97 1.63
N ALA A 5 51.47 25.79 2.89
CA ALA A 5 51.42 26.84 3.88
C ALA A 5 52.82 27.16 4.41
N LYS A 6 53.29 28.41 4.22
CA LYS A 6 54.62 28.85 4.61
C LYS A 6 54.71 29.54 5.96
N THR A 7 53.59 29.78 6.64
CA THR A 7 53.52 30.48 7.92
C THR A 7 52.61 29.70 8.90
N LYS A 8 52.84 29.84 10.21
CA LYS A 8 52.01 29.25 11.25
C LYS A 8 50.50 29.57 11.10
N PRO A 9 50.08 30.84 10.88
CA PRO A 9 48.71 31.19 10.63
C PRO A 9 48.11 30.46 9.41
N ALA A 10 48.83 30.38 8.31
CA ALA A 10 48.38 29.69 7.11
C ALA A 10 48.22 28.16 7.31
N VAL A 11 49.09 27.55 8.13
CA VAL A 11 48.92 26.12 8.54
C VAL A 11 47.65 25.96 9.39
N GLN A 12 47.39 26.84 10.33
CA GLN A 12 46.22 26.81 11.20
C GLN A 12 44.92 26.94 10.37
N GLU A 13 44.88 27.93 9.48
CA GLU A 13 43.74 28.11 8.56
C GLU A 13 43.48 26.85 7.68
N ALA A 14 44.54 26.26 7.10
CA ALA A 14 44.41 25.04 6.32
C ALA A 14 43.92 23.86 7.16
N LEU A 15 44.33 23.78 8.42
CA LEU A 15 43.86 22.76 9.34
C LEU A 15 42.36 22.92 9.66
N GLU A 16 41.89 24.14 9.96
CA GLU A 16 40.48 24.41 10.20
C GLU A 16 39.59 24.08 8.98
N LYS A 17 40.02 24.51 7.79
CA LYS A 17 39.34 24.14 6.52
C LYS A 17 39.25 22.62 6.34
N ALA A 18 40.33 21.89 6.66
CA ALA A 18 40.35 20.43 6.57
C ALA A 18 39.39 19.77 7.57
N LYS A 19 39.28 20.29 8.80
CA LYS A 19 38.33 19.83 9.82
C LYS A 19 36.89 20.08 9.37
N GLU A 20 36.59 21.29 8.90
CA GLU A 20 35.26 21.63 8.40
C GLU A 20 34.83 20.74 7.22
N LEU A 21 35.73 20.48 6.28
CA LEU A 21 35.51 19.57 5.17
C LEU A 21 35.23 18.14 5.65
N ASN A 22 36.00 17.66 6.63
CA ASN A 22 35.80 16.35 7.23
C ASN A 22 34.43 16.20 7.92
N GLU A 23 33.98 17.22 8.64
CA GLU A 23 32.65 17.21 9.26
C GLU A 23 31.52 17.23 8.22
N ALA A 24 31.66 18.02 7.14
CA ALA A 24 30.70 17.99 6.03
C ALA A 24 30.63 16.62 5.36
N MET A 25 31.77 15.97 5.14
CA MET A 25 31.83 14.60 4.57
C MET A 25 31.25 13.55 5.51
N LYS A 26 31.44 13.68 6.83
CA LYS A 26 30.79 12.80 7.81
C LYS A 26 29.28 12.95 7.77
N ALA A 27 28.77 14.18 7.74
CA ALA A 27 27.34 14.45 7.64
C ALA A 27 26.73 13.83 6.38
N LEU A 28 27.37 14.00 5.21
CA LEU A 28 26.91 13.42 3.96
C LEU A 28 26.85 11.88 4.02
N ARG A 29 27.90 11.25 4.56
CA ARG A 29 27.92 9.77 4.72
C ARG A 29 26.84 9.32 5.68
N SER A 30 26.58 10.05 6.74
CA SER A 30 25.51 9.75 7.69
C SER A 30 24.13 9.77 7.02
N GLU A 31 23.85 10.80 6.19
CA GLU A 31 22.57 10.87 5.48
C GLU A 31 22.42 9.72 4.46
N ILE A 32 23.47 9.41 3.70
CA ILE A 32 23.46 8.30 2.73
C ILE A 32 23.26 6.94 3.42
N SER A 33 23.82 6.76 4.64
CA SER A 33 23.70 5.50 5.37
C SER A 33 22.26 5.16 5.81
N LYS A 34 21.37 6.14 5.87
CA LYS A 34 19.94 5.95 6.18
C LYS A 34 19.13 5.38 5.01
N LYS A 35 19.70 5.30 3.82
CA LYS A 35 19.02 4.95 2.57
C LYS A 35 18.11 3.72 2.68
N ASP A 36 18.65 2.61 3.18
CA ASP A 36 17.90 1.34 3.21
C ASP A 36 16.79 1.38 4.26
N GLN A 37 16.99 2.05 5.38
CA GLN A 37 15.97 2.31 6.38
C GLN A 37 14.83 3.14 5.77
N VAL A 38 15.14 4.30 5.19
CA VAL A 38 14.14 5.21 4.59
C VAL A 38 13.34 4.51 3.49
N LYS A 39 14.02 3.74 2.62
CA LYS A 39 13.36 2.98 1.55
C LYS A 39 12.46 1.85 2.05
N GLY A 40 12.70 1.34 3.25
CA GLY A 40 11.85 0.36 3.93
C GLY A 40 10.63 0.97 4.63
N GLU A 41 10.58 2.28 4.80
CA GLU A 41 9.50 2.96 5.52
C GLU A 41 8.30 3.31 4.60
N SER A 42 7.12 3.35 5.20
CA SER A 42 5.86 3.72 4.53
C SER A 42 5.96 5.07 3.81
N LYS A 43 6.71 6.03 4.38
CA LYS A 43 6.90 7.37 3.78
C LYS A 43 7.52 7.32 2.38
N TYR A 44 8.39 6.30 2.10
CA TYR A 44 8.98 6.08 0.79
C TYR A 44 8.14 5.13 -0.06
N ILE A 45 7.78 3.94 0.48
CA ILE A 45 7.10 2.87 -0.26
C ILE A 45 5.81 3.37 -0.92
N ASN A 46 5.05 4.19 -0.20
CA ASN A 46 3.75 4.70 -0.65
C ASN A 46 3.83 6.09 -1.30
N ALA A 47 5.02 6.70 -1.39
CA ALA A 47 5.17 8.04 -1.96
C ALA A 47 4.85 8.08 -3.46
N ASP A 48 4.60 9.29 -3.95
CA ASP A 48 4.48 9.54 -5.38
C ASP A 48 5.83 9.28 -6.06
N ASN A 49 5.81 8.70 -7.27
CA ASN A 49 7.01 8.29 -8.00
C ASN A 49 8.01 9.44 -8.22
N ASN A 50 7.52 10.67 -8.45
CA ASN A 50 8.39 11.84 -8.61
C ASN A 50 9.17 12.16 -7.33
N LYS A 51 8.55 11.98 -6.15
CA LYS A 51 9.20 12.21 -4.85
C LYS A 51 10.22 11.11 -4.52
N GLN A 52 9.90 9.85 -4.82
CA GLN A 52 10.87 8.76 -4.74
C GLN A 52 12.07 9.03 -5.65
N SER A 53 11.84 9.43 -6.91
CA SER A 53 12.89 9.74 -7.88
C SER A 53 13.74 10.93 -7.47
N THR A 54 13.15 11.94 -6.81
CA THR A 54 13.88 13.09 -6.27
C THR A 54 14.82 12.66 -5.16
N TYR A 55 14.34 11.86 -4.20
CA TYR A 55 15.14 11.31 -3.12
C TYR A 55 16.28 10.41 -3.65
N ASP A 56 15.99 9.52 -4.58
CA ASP A 56 16.98 8.63 -5.18
C ASP A 56 18.05 9.42 -5.95
N SER A 57 17.66 10.48 -6.66
CA SER A 57 18.58 11.36 -7.37
C SER A 57 19.50 12.12 -6.43
N ALA A 58 18.98 12.61 -5.31
CA ALA A 58 19.77 13.28 -4.28
C ALA A 58 20.78 12.32 -3.64
N LEU A 59 20.37 11.09 -3.31
CA LEU A 59 21.25 10.03 -2.79
C LEU A 59 22.37 9.69 -3.79
N ASN A 60 22.04 9.55 -5.07
CA ASN A 60 23.01 9.24 -6.11
C ASN A 60 24.07 10.34 -6.27
N ARG A 61 23.64 11.61 -6.25
CA ARG A 61 24.57 12.76 -6.30
C ARG A 61 25.48 12.80 -5.06
N GLY A 62 24.93 12.61 -3.87
CA GLY A 62 25.72 12.52 -2.64
C GLY A 62 26.72 11.38 -2.67
N SER A 63 26.31 10.20 -3.16
CA SER A 63 27.17 9.03 -3.31
C SER A 63 28.32 9.29 -4.31
N GLN A 64 28.07 9.97 -5.41
CA GLN A 64 29.10 10.36 -6.38
C GLN A 64 30.18 11.24 -5.72
N ILE A 65 29.80 12.20 -4.87
CA ILE A 65 30.76 13.04 -4.13
C ILE A 65 31.69 12.18 -3.27
N ILE A 66 31.16 11.15 -2.60
CA ILE A 66 31.95 10.27 -1.73
C ILE A 66 32.86 9.34 -2.52
N THR A 67 32.39 8.84 -3.66
CA THR A 67 33.12 7.82 -4.46
C THR A 67 34.09 8.41 -5.47
N THR A 68 33.90 9.67 -5.87
CA THR A 68 34.81 10.35 -6.79
C THR A 68 36.07 10.77 -6.05
N THR A 69 37.19 10.14 -6.38
CA THR A 69 38.49 10.38 -5.72
C THR A 69 39.46 11.23 -6.53
N GLN A 70 39.17 11.42 -7.83
CA GLN A 70 40.06 12.19 -8.73
C GLN A 70 39.27 12.97 -9.77
N PRO A 71 39.17 14.31 -9.66
CA PRO A 71 39.53 15.09 -8.46
C PRO A 71 38.51 14.90 -7.34
N PRO A 72 38.95 14.85 -6.07
CA PRO A 72 38.02 14.79 -4.93
C PRO A 72 37.26 16.13 -4.78
N GLU A 73 36.03 16.06 -4.27
CA GLU A 73 35.30 17.28 -3.92
C GLU A 73 35.91 17.90 -2.65
N LEU A 74 36.36 19.15 -2.77
CA LEU A 74 36.98 19.92 -1.70
C LEU A 74 36.18 21.17 -1.33
N ASP A 75 35.05 21.43 -1.98
CA ASP A 75 34.12 22.51 -1.64
C ASP A 75 33.17 22.01 -0.57
N LYS A 76 33.40 22.46 0.67
CA LYS A 76 32.52 22.19 1.84
C LYS A 76 31.06 22.54 1.55
N ASP A 77 30.82 23.67 0.88
CA ASP A 77 29.47 24.14 0.61
C ASP A 77 28.76 23.28 -0.43
N ALA A 78 29.49 22.74 -1.41
CA ALA A 78 28.94 21.74 -2.35
C ALA A 78 28.52 20.46 -1.61
N ILE A 79 29.33 19.96 -0.67
CA ILE A 79 29.03 18.80 0.15
C ILE A 79 27.81 19.05 1.05
N ASN A 80 27.75 20.23 1.70
CA ASN A 80 26.61 20.63 2.53
C ASN A 80 25.32 20.74 1.70
N ARG A 81 25.37 21.30 0.49
CA ARG A 81 24.22 21.35 -0.43
C ARG A 81 23.73 19.95 -0.80
N ALA A 82 24.66 19.00 -1.04
CA ALA A 82 24.28 17.63 -1.32
C ALA A 82 23.60 16.97 -0.11
N THR A 83 24.14 17.15 1.10
CA THR A 83 23.53 16.67 2.34
C THR A 83 22.11 17.24 2.53
N GLN A 84 21.97 18.56 2.37
CA GLN A 84 20.69 19.25 2.50
C GLN A 84 19.67 18.77 1.44
N ALA A 85 20.13 18.50 0.20
CA ALA A 85 19.26 17.99 -0.85
C ALA A 85 18.67 16.60 -0.50
N ILE A 86 19.46 15.71 0.12
CA ILE A 86 18.96 14.40 0.60
C ILE A 86 17.94 14.62 1.69
N THR A 87 18.26 15.41 2.71
CA THR A 87 17.35 15.69 3.84
C THR A 87 16.04 16.33 3.37
N ASN A 88 16.10 17.31 2.47
CA ASN A 88 14.91 17.95 1.92
C ASN A 88 14.06 16.96 1.13
N ALA A 89 14.67 16.18 0.25
CA ALA A 89 13.95 15.17 -0.53
C ALA A 89 13.32 14.08 0.35
N GLU A 90 13.98 13.67 1.45
CA GLU A 90 13.42 12.77 2.44
C GLU A 90 12.19 13.38 3.13
N ASN A 91 12.27 14.64 3.57
CA ASN A 91 11.18 15.35 4.22
C ASN A 91 9.98 15.59 3.30
N GLU A 92 10.20 15.63 1.99
CA GLU A 92 9.15 15.77 0.98
C GLU A 92 8.45 14.45 0.63
N LEU A 93 8.94 13.30 1.11
CA LEU A 93 8.28 12.02 0.91
C LEU A 93 6.89 12.04 1.53
N ASN A 94 5.87 11.75 0.75
CA ASN A 94 4.46 11.86 1.14
C ASN A 94 3.74 10.53 1.32
N GLY A 95 4.48 9.42 1.35
CA GLY A 95 3.89 8.08 1.30
C GLY A 95 2.98 7.76 2.47
N GLN A 96 3.27 8.27 3.68
CA GLN A 96 2.40 8.07 4.83
C GLN A 96 1.03 8.76 4.63
N ALA A 97 1.02 9.98 4.11
CA ALA A 97 -0.21 10.70 3.81
C ALA A 97 -1.00 9.99 2.69
N LYS A 98 -0.30 9.52 1.65
CA LYS A 98 -0.91 8.77 0.55
C LYS A 98 -1.50 7.43 0.97
N LEU A 99 -0.88 6.71 1.89
CA LEU A 99 -1.45 5.49 2.47
C LEU A 99 -2.71 5.81 3.29
N THR A 100 -2.66 6.85 4.12
CA THR A 100 -3.82 7.29 4.92
C THR A 100 -5.00 7.67 4.02
N GLU A 101 -4.73 8.40 2.93
CA GLU A 101 -5.74 8.77 1.92
C GLU A 101 -6.33 7.51 1.26
N ALA A 102 -5.49 6.55 0.83
CA ALA A 102 -5.93 5.30 0.23
C ALA A 102 -6.81 4.47 1.17
N ILE A 103 -6.45 4.37 2.45
CA ILE A 103 -7.24 3.68 3.49
C ILE A 103 -8.60 4.36 3.65
N SER A 104 -8.64 5.70 3.74
CA SER A 104 -9.89 6.45 3.90
C SER A 104 -10.82 6.26 2.70
N ASN A 105 -10.29 6.41 1.49
CA ASN A 105 -11.05 6.24 0.25
C ASN A 105 -11.52 4.79 0.08
N GLY A 106 -10.65 3.82 0.39
CA GLY A 106 -10.99 2.40 0.32
C GLY A 106 -12.17 2.01 1.20
N LYS A 107 -12.20 2.53 2.43
CA LYS A 107 -13.35 2.32 3.33
C LYS A 107 -14.64 2.93 2.80
N GLN A 108 -14.56 4.11 2.19
CA GLN A 108 -15.73 4.73 1.56
C GLN A 108 -16.22 3.89 0.37
N GLU A 109 -15.31 3.35 -0.45
CA GLU A 109 -15.69 2.44 -1.54
C GLU A 109 -16.39 1.19 -1.01
N VAL A 110 -15.87 0.54 0.04
CA VAL A 110 -16.49 -0.63 0.67
C VAL A 110 -17.88 -0.30 1.24
N ASN A 111 -18.07 0.88 1.84
CA ASN A 111 -19.39 1.31 2.34
C ASN A 111 -20.45 1.36 1.23
N ASN A 112 -20.04 1.68 -0.01
CA ASN A 112 -20.92 1.78 -1.17
C ASN A 112 -21.19 0.41 -1.86
N LEU A 113 -20.63 -0.69 -1.38
CA LEU A 113 -20.90 -2.03 -1.87
C LEU A 113 -22.19 -2.55 -1.24
N HIS A 114 -23.24 -2.70 -2.03
CA HIS A 114 -24.60 -3.00 -1.52
C HIS A 114 -24.90 -4.50 -1.39
N GLY A 115 -24.12 -5.36 -2.05
CA GLY A 115 -24.25 -6.82 -1.92
C GLY A 115 -23.63 -7.35 -0.63
N LEU A 116 -22.62 -6.66 -0.09
CA LEU A 116 -21.97 -7.09 1.15
C LEU A 116 -22.85 -6.88 2.38
N THR A 117 -22.85 -7.87 3.26
CA THR A 117 -23.43 -7.72 4.62
C THR A 117 -22.59 -6.74 5.46
N GLN A 118 -23.16 -6.18 6.52
CA GLN A 118 -22.43 -5.30 7.42
C GLN A 118 -21.19 -6.00 8.02
N ALA A 119 -21.32 -7.26 8.41
CA ALA A 119 -20.22 -8.05 8.97
C ALA A 119 -19.05 -8.23 7.95
N GLN A 120 -19.36 -8.41 6.65
CA GLN A 120 -18.36 -8.44 5.59
C GLN A 120 -17.67 -7.08 5.43
N LYS A 121 -18.44 -5.98 5.39
CA LYS A 121 -17.87 -4.62 5.32
C LYS A 121 -16.96 -4.32 6.51
N ASP A 122 -17.35 -4.71 7.71
CA ASP A 122 -16.53 -4.52 8.92
C ASP A 122 -15.21 -5.28 8.79
N LYS A 123 -15.24 -6.50 8.23
CA LYS A 123 -14.03 -7.28 7.97
C LYS A 123 -13.14 -6.66 6.90
N GLU A 124 -13.71 -6.15 5.82
CA GLU A 124 -12.95 -5.43 4.79
C GLU A 124 -12.32 -4.15 5.36
N HIS A 125 -13.02 -3.40 6.22
CA HIS A 125 -12.46 -2.24 6.90
C HIS A 125 -11.27 -2.61 7.80
N GLU A 126 -11.34 -3.75 8.49
CA GLU A 126 -10.22 -4.27 9.28
C GLU A 126 -9.01 -4.56 8.41
N LEU A 127 -9.20 -5.29 7.29
CA LEU A 127 -8.15 -5.61 6.34
C LEU A 127 -7.51 -4.36 5.73
N ILE A 128 -8.32 -3.38 5.30
CA ILE A 128 -7.86 -2.09 4.77
C ILE A 128 -7.02 -1.33 5.81
N ASN A 129 -7.43 -1.32 7.09
CA ASN A 129 -6.67 -0.67 8.15
C ASN A 129 -5.30 -1.29 8.39
N GLN A 130 -5.16 -2.59 8.19
CA GLN A 130 -3.93 -3.34 8.40
C GLN A 130 -3.00 -3.33 7.19
N ALA A 131 -3.47 -2.85 6.05
CA ALA A 131 -2.69 -2.83 4.81
C ALA A 131 -1.49 -1.87 4.89
N PRO A 132 -0.25 -2.33 4.77
CA PRO A 132 0.94 -1.50 4.87
C PRO A 132 1.24 -0.68 3.61
N THR A 133 0.56 -0.98 2.47
CA THR A 133 0.79 -0.30 1.19
C THR A 133 -0.50 0.06 0.47
N LYS A 134 -0.43 1.13 -0.35
CA LYS A 134 -1.54 1.52 -1.25
C LYS A 134 -1.94 0.39 -2.20
N SER A 135 -0.98 -0.39 -2.67
CA SER A 135 -1.25 -1.51 -3.58
C SER A 135 -2.08 -2.59 -2.89
N GLN A 136 -1.78 -2.90 -1.62
CA GLN A 136 -2.57 -3.87 -0.85
C GLN A 136 -3.97 -3.33 -0.53
N VAL A 137 -4.10 -2.04 -0.23
CA VAL A 137 -5.44 -1.42 -0.10
C VAL A 137 -6.24 -1.59 -1.38
N ALA A 138 -5.65 -1.32 -2.55
CA ALA A 138 -6.32 -1.47 -3.84
C ALA A 138 -6.69 -2.93 -4.14
N GLU A 139 -5.85 -3.89 -3.78
CA GLU A 139 -6.13 -5.32 -3.91
C GLU A 139 -7.33 -5.75 -3.05
N ILE A 140 -7.36 -5.33 -1.78
CA ILE A 140 -8.48 -5.61 -0.86
C ILE A 140 -9.79 -5.05 -1.44
N ILE A 141 -9.78 -3.81 -1.93
CA ILE A 141 -10.97 -3.18 -2.55
C ILE A 141 -11.42 -3.96 -3.78
N ASN A 142 -10.49 -4.41 -4.63
CA ASN A 142 -10.84 -5.20 -5.79
C ASN A 142 -11.49 -6.54 -5.41
N ASN A 143 -10.97 -7.23 -4.40
CA ASN A 143 -11.53 -8.46 -3.89
C ASN A 143 -12.91 -8.23 -3.27
N ALA A 144 -13.09 -7.14 -2.50
CA ALA A 144 -14.39 -6.76 -1.95
C ALA A 144 -15.44 -6.50 -3.04
N LYS A 145 -15.07 -5.85 -4.16
CA LYS A 145 -15.95 -5.64 -5.31
C LYS A 145 -16.37 -6.97 -5.98
N GLN A 146 -15.44 -7.92 -6.08
CA GLN A 146 -15.75 -9.25 -6.63
C GLN A 146 -16.70 -10.03 -5.70
N LEU A 147 -16.48 -9.95 -4.38
CA LEU A 147 -17.35 -10.55 -3.38
C LEU A 147 -18.75 -9.91 -3.40
N ASP A 148 -18.83 -8.58 -3.51
CA ASP A 148 -20.08 -7.83 -3.63
C ASP A 148 -20.92 -8.31 -4.84
N ASN A 149 -20.28 -8.47 -5.99
CA ASN A 149 -20.95 -8.98 -7.18
C ASN A 149 -21.51 -10.40 -6.96
N ALA A 150 -20.73 -11.31 -6.38
CA ALA A 150 -21.17 -12.67 -6.08
C ALA A 150 -22.33 -12.68 -5.08
N MET A 151 -22.25 -11.88 -4.03
CA MET A 151 -23.30 -11.73 -3.02
C MET A 151 -24.60 -11.15 -3.63
N ASN A 152 -24.50 -10.16 -4.52
CA ASN A 152 -25.66 -9.63 -5.24
C ASN A 152 -26.36 -10.71 -6.08
N GLN A 153 -25.59 -11.55 -6.79
CA GLN A 153 -26.14 -12.64 -7.60
C GLN A 153 -26.81 -13.69 -6.71
N LEU A 154 -26.17 -14.08 -5.60
CA LEU A 154 -26.74 -15.03 -4.66
C LEU A 154 -28.03 -14.49 -4.03
N GLN A 155 -28.06 -13.21 -3.64
CA GLN A 155 -29.26 -12.57 -3.09
C GLN A 155 -30.41 -12.52 -4.12
N GLN A 156 -30.11 -12.27 -5.41
CA GLN A 156 -31.08 -12.31 -6.49
C GLN A 156 -31.65 -13.72 -6.66
N ALA A 157 -30.82 -14.75 -6.66
CA ALA A 157 -31.27 -16.15 -6.75
C ALA A 157 -32.20 -16.53 -5.58
N ILE A 158 -31.87 -16.12 -4.35
CA ILE A 158 -32.71 -16.31 -3.16
C ILE A 158 -34.05 -15.56 -3.30
N ASN A 159 -34.03 -14.32 -3.80
CA ASN A 159 -35.25 -13.51 -3.99
C ASN A 159 -36.17 -14.12 -5.08
N ASN A 160 -35.58 -14.74 -6.08
CA ASN A 160 -36.31 -15.45 -7.15
C ASN A 160 -36.87 -16.80 -6.71
N ALA A 161 -36.55 -17.31 -5.53
CA ALA A 161 -36.99 -18.64 -5.07
C ALA A 161 -38.51 -18.78 -5.01
N ASN A 162 -39.25 -17.74 -4.59
CA ASN A 162 -40.71 -17.80 -4.51
C ASN A 162 -41.36 -17.79 -5.92
N PRO A 163 -40.99 -16.89 -6.86
CA PRO A 163 -41.44 -17.00 -8.25
C PRO A 163 -41.11 -18.35 -8.89
N THR A 164 -39.89 -18.89 -8.67
CA THR A 164 -39.50 -20.20 -9.19
C THR A 164 -40.41 -21.31 -8.69
N LYS A 165 -40.74 -21.34 -7.39
CA LYS A 165 -41.62 -22.35 -6.79
C LYS A 165 -43.06 -22.30 -7.30
N GLN A 166 -43.48 -21.18 -7.87
CA GLN A 166 -44.81 -21.01 -8.48
C GLN A 166 -44.79 -21.35 -9.98
N SER A 167 -43.61 -21.58 -10.57
CA SER A 167 -43.51 -21.91 -11.98
C SER A 167 -43.99 -23.33 -12.28
N GLY A 168 -44.50 -23.55 -13.53
CA GLY A 168 -44.90 -24.88 -13.99
C GLY A 168 -43.76 -25.89 -13.96
N ASN A 169 -42.53 -25.44 -14.21
CA ASN A 169 -41.34 -26.32 -14.15
C ASN A 169 -41.17 -26.87 -12.73
N TYR A 170 -41.16 -26.01 -11.70
CA TYR A 170 -41.00 -26.47 -10.32
C TYR A 170 -42.22 -27.32 -9.86
N ILE A 171 -43.46 -26.90 -10.22
CA ILE A 171 -44.68 -27.62 -9.79
C ILE A 171 -44.70 -29.04 -10.31
N ASN A 172 -44.25 -29.27 -11.56
CA ASN A 172 -44.26 -30.56 -12.22
C ASN A 172 -42.97 -31.36 -12.03
N GLU A 173 -41.98 -30.84 -11.30
CA GLU A 173 -40.69 -31.51 -11.07
C GLU A 173 -40.85 -32.68 -10.07
N ASP A 174 -39.86 -33.58 -10.06
CA ASP A 174 -39.78 -34.67 -9.11
C ASP A 174 -39.62 -34.19 -7.67
N PRO A 175 -40.20 -34.85 -6.67
CA PRO A 175 -40.08 -34.48 -5.25
C PRO A 175 -38.62 -34.34 -4.78
N ALA A 176 -37.72 -35.20 -5.27
CA ALA A 176 -36.30 -35.16 -4.92
C ALA A 176 -35.61 -33.86 -5.40
N GLN A 177 -35.95 -33.41 -6.64
CA GLN A 177 -35.43 -32.19 -7.21
C GLN A 177 -35.98 -30.94 -6.48
N LYS A 178 -37.27 -30.95 -6.14
CA LYS A 178 -37.88 -29.90 -5.31
C LYS A 178 -37.18 -29.76 -3.98
N GLU A 179 -36.89 -30.88 -3.33
CA GLU A 179 -36.21 -30.91 -2.02
C GLU A 179 -34.78 -30.40 -2.15
N ALA A 180 -34.02 -30.85 -3.18
CA ALA A 180 -32.66 -30.37 -3.46
C ALA A 180 -32.62 -28.83 -3.64
N TYR A 181 -33.54 -28.28 -4.46
CA TYR A 181 -33.68 -26.85 -4.66
C TYR A 181 -33.98 -26.09 -3.35
N ASN A 182 -34.93 -26.62 -2.54
CA ASN A 182 -35.27 -26.02 -1.25
C ASN A 182 -34.08 -25.99 -0.29
N GLN A 183 -33.31 -27.07 -0.25
CA GLN A 183 -32.09 -27.17 0.57
C GLN A 183 -31.00 -26.22 0.08
N ALA A 184 -30.81 -26.06 -1.24
CA ALA A 184 -29.87 -25.13 -1.81
C ALA A 184 -30.21 -23.67 -1.42
N ILE A 185 -31.48 -23.27 -1.53
CA ILE A 185 -31.96 -21.96 -1.09
C ILE A 185 -31.74 -21.76 0.42
N GLN A 186 -31.99 -22.77 1.25
CA GLN A 186 -31.78 -22.65 2.69
C GLN A 186 -30.28 -22.48 3.01
N LYS A 187 -29.42 -23.32 2.42
CA LYS A 187 -27.94 -23.20 2.59
C LYS A 187 -27.41 -21.83 2.15
N ALA A 188 -27.94 -21.28 1.06
CA ALA A 188 -27.57 -19.94 0.59
C ALA A 188 -27.95 -18.84 1.61
N LYS A 189 -29.16 -18.93 2.20
CA LYS A 189 -29.59 -18.03 3.27
C LYS A 189 -28.72 -18.14 4.51
N ASP A 190 -28.37 -19.38 4.91
CA ASP A 190 -27.51 -19.64 6.05
C ASP A 190 -26.11 -19.08 5.83
N LEU A 191 -25.59 -19.18 4.58
CA LEU A 191 -24.29 -18.65 4.21
C LEU A 191 -24.23 -17.11 4.29
N ILE A 192 -25.27 -16.42 3.84
CA ILE A 192 -25.37 -14.95 3.95
C ILE A 192 -25.36 -14.49 5.41
N ASN A 193 -25.99 -15.27 6.29
CA ASN A 193 -26.12 -14.94 7.72
C ASN A 193 -25.02 -15.57 8.59
N LYS A 194 -24.05 -16.28 7.98
CA LYS A 194 -22.96 -16.97 8.69
C LYS A 194 -22.15 -16.02 9.56
N GLN A 195 -21.80 -16.47 10.77
CA GLN A 195 -20.91 -15.77 11.69
C GLN A 195 -19.76 -16.73 12.11
N PRO A 196 -18.50 -16.33 11.94
CA PRO A 196 -18.02 -15.13 11.23
C PRO A 196 -18.45 -15.13 9.75
N PRO A 197 -18.54 -13.93 9.11
CA PRO A 197 -19.01 -13.83 7.74
C PRO A 197 -18.04 -14.54 6.79
N THR A 198 -18.59 -15.19 5.74
CA THR A 198 -17.73 -15.70 4.68
C THR A 198 -17.16 -14.54 3.86
N MET A 199 -15.83 -14.59 3.64
CA MET A 199 -15.08 -13.66 2.77
C MET A 199 -14.60 -14.37 1.49
N ASP A 200 -14.89 -15.66 1.36
CA ASP A 200 -14.52 -16.48 0.22
C ASP A 200 -15.60 -16.40 -0.87
N LYS A 201 -15.26 -15.72 -1.96
CA LYS A 201 -16.12 -15.64 -3.15
C LYS A 201 -16.48 -17.04 -3.68
N HIS A 202 -15.58 -18.02 -3.58
CA HIS A 202 -15.82 -19.37 -4.10
C HIS A 202 -16.95 -20.08 -3.33
N GLU A 203 -17.05 -19.91 -2.00
CA GLU A 203 -18.19 -20.42 -1.23
C GLU A 203 -19.52 -19.83 -1.72
N ILE A 204 -19.51 -18.52 -2.08
CA ILE A 204 -20.70 -17.83 -2.58
C ILE A 204 -21.08 -18.36 -3.98
N ASP A 205 -20.09 -18.48 -4.88
CA ASP A 205 -20.31 -19.00 -6.23
C ASP A 205 -20.86 -20.44 -6.21
N GLN A 206 -20.30 -21.31 -5.36
CA GLN A 206 -20.81 -22.67 -5.19
C GLN A 206 -22.27 -22.72 -4.68
N ALA A 207 -22.60 -21.81 -3.74
CA ALA A 207 -23.97 -21.73 -3.26
C ALA A 207 -24.94 -21.27 -4.36
N LEU A 208 -24.52 -20.36 -5.23
CA LEU A 208 -25.28 -19.92 -6.40
C LEU A 208 -25.44 -21.04 -7.43
N ASP A 209 -24.38 -21.77 -7.76
CA ASP A 209 -24.40 -22.88 -8.71
C ASP A 209 -25.35 -24.01 -8.25
N ASN A 210 -25.46 -24.25 -6.94
CA ASN A 210 -26.37 -25.24 -6.39
C ASN A 210 -27.85 -24.84 -6.48
N ILE A 211 -28.16 -23.57 -6.74
CA ILE A 211 -29.52 -23.07 -6.92
C ILE A 211 -29.96 -23.17 -8.39
N ASN A 212 -29.02 -23.00 -9.34
CA ASN A 212 -29.25 -22.96 -10.78
C ASN A 212 -29.32 -24.36 -11.40
#